data_e97401f5d67cb9a11b9e39376defffc5
#
_entry.id   e97401f5d67cb9a11b9e39376defffc5
#
_cell.length_a   1.000
_cell.length_b   1.000
_cell.length_c   1.000
_cell.angle_alpha   90.00
_cell.angle_beta   90.00
_cell.angle_gamma   90.00
#
_symmetry.space_group_name_H-M   'P 1'
#
loop_
_entity.id
_entity.type
_entity.pdbx_description
1 polymer ?
#
loop_
_entity_poly.entity_id
_entity_poly.type
_entity_poly.pdbx_seq_one_letter_code
_entity_poly.pdbx_strand_id
1 'polypeptide(L)'
;EAESLFSKRTSVSDSKDKFANQETAYLLQRVENFNGLIVLATNLKPNIDMAFSRRIQSVIQYAIPSAKLRKVLWEKALNGIADIEDKTLGLLAEKYELAGGSIKNIIQFAWLHAKGKNIKINKEILLMGIRRELSKDGKTFNKL
;
A
#
# COMPACT_ATOMS: atom_id res chain seq x y z
N GLU A 1 3.37 7.22 -7.74
CA GLU A 1 2.27 7.32 -8.72
C GLU A 1 2.85 7.49 -10.13
N ALA A 2 3.65 6.49 -10.54
CA ALA A 2 4.35 6.54 -11.84
C ALA A 2 3.37 6.55 -13.02
N GLU A 3 2.15 6.04 -12.84
CA GLU A 3 1.12 6.03 -13.87
C GLU A 3 0.69 7.43 -14.33
N SER A 4 0.77 8.43 -13.48
CA SER A 4 0.44 9.82 -13.85
C SER A 4 1.43 10.41 -14.86
N LEU A 5 2.68 9.96 -14.80
CA LEU A 5 3.76 10.41 -15.68
C LEU A 5 3.94 9.52 -16.92
N PHE A 6 3.58 8.24 -16.82
CA PHE A 6 3.88 7.21 -17.81
C PHE A 6 2.64 6.45 -18.27
N SER A 7 1.46 7.11 -18.23
CA SER A 7 0.22 6.55 -18.75
C SER A 7 0.31 6.22 -20.24
N LYS A 8 -0.53 5.28 -20.66
CA LYS A 8 -0.70 4.95 -22.10
C LYS A 8 -1.00 6.21 -22.89
N ARG A 9 -0.33 6.33 -24.03
CA ARG A 9 -0.57 7.44 -24.97
C ARG A 9 -2.01 7.43 -25.42
N THR A 10 -2.67 8.59 -25.28
CA THR A 10 -3.99 8.81 -25.86
C THR A 10 -3.85 9.13 -27.34
N SER A 11 -4.84 8.75 -28.15
CA SER A 11 -4.95 9.23 -29.51
C SER A 11 -5.06 10.75 -29.49
N VAL A 12 -4.21 11.42 -30.28
CA VAL A 12 -4.16 12.89 -30.31
C VAL A 12 -5.47 13.42 -30.87
N SER A 13 -6.34 13.88 -29.99
CA SER A 13 -7.59 14.56 -30.34
C SER A 13 -7.56 16.05 -30.03
N ASP A 14 -6.67 16.49 -29.15
CA ASP A 14 -6.53 17.88 -28.74
C ASP A 14 -5.05 18.27 -28.54
N SER A 15 -4.75 19.56 -28.53
CA SER A 15 -3.42 20.11 -28.27
C SER A 15 -2.85 19.65 -26.92
N LYS A 16 -3.68 19.43 -25.92
CA LYS A 16 -3.28 18.91 -24.60
C LYS A 16 -2.69 17.51 -24.68
N ASP A 17 -3.25 16.63 -25.52
CA ASP A 17 -2.74 15.26 -25.73
C ASP A 17 -1.34 15.27 -26.38
N LYS A 18 -1.09 16.23 -27.27
CA LYS A 18 0.23 16.41 -27.90
C LYS A 18 1.28 16.79 -26.86
N PHE A 19 0.98 17.71 -25.95
CA PHE A 19 1.92 18.11 -24.89
C PHE A 19 2.18 16.96 -23.90
N ALA A 20 1.16 16.23 -23.48
CA ALA A 20 1.31 15.07 -22.60
C ALA A 20 2.19 13.98 -23.24
N ASN A 21 2.03 13.71 -24.53
CA ASN A 21 2.87 12.75 -25.26
C ASN A 21 4.32 13.21 -25.39
N GLN A 22 4.57 14.51 -25.56
CA GLN A 22 5.92 15.09 -25.60
C GLN A 22 6.60 15.00 -24.22
N GLU A 23 5.88 15.30 -23.16
CA GLU A 23 6.38 15.19 -21.79
C GLU A 23 6.76 13.75 -21.44
N THR A 24 5.92 12.79 -21.79
CA THR A 24 6.21 11.37 -21.63
C THR A 24 7.47 10.94 -22.41
N ALA A 25 7.61 11.40 -23.65
CA ALA A 25 8.79 11.10 -24.46
C ALA A 25 10.09 11.69 -23.87
N TYR A 26 10.01 12.93 -23.38
CA TYR A 26 11.12 13.58 -22.68
C TYR A 26 11.53 12.83 -21.42
N LEU A 27 10.57 12.42 -20.59
CA LEU A 27 10.83 11.64 -19.38
C LEU A 27 11.46 10.28 -19.69
N LEU A 28 11.02 9.61 -20.75
CA LEU A 28 11.64 8.37 -21.23
C LEU A 28 13.12 8.56 -21.54
N GLN A 29 13.44 9.62 -22.29
CA GLN A 29 14.83 9.94 -22.63
C GLN A 29 15.66 10.27 -21.39
N ARG A 30 15.09 10.98 -20.42
CA ARG A 30 15.77 11.29 -19.16
C ARG A 30 16.06 10.04 -18.34
N VAL A 31 15.13 9.10 -18.29
CA VAL A 31 15.28 7.80 -17.61
C VAL A 31 16.40 6.98 -18.28
N GLU A 32 16.46 6.94 -19.61
CA GLU A 32 17.50 6.21 -20.35
C GLU A 32 18.91 6.77 -20.13
N ASN A 33 19.03 8.10 -20.05
CA ASN A 33 20.31 8.78 -19.90
C ASN A 33 20.73 8.98 -18.43
N PHE A 34 19.90 8.57 -17.46
CA PHE A 34 20.23 8.73 -16.06
C PHE A 34 21.17 7.64 -15.58
N ASN A 35 22.37 8.05 -15.18
CA ASN A 35 23.39 7.13 -14.67
C ASN A 35 23.23 6.92 -13.15
N GLY A 36 22.19 6.20 -12.76
CA GLY A 36 21.87 5.92 -11.37
C GLY A 36 20.67 4.96 -11.21
N LEU A 37 20.25 4.73 -9.98
CA LEU A 37 19.09 3.91 -9.68
C LEU A 37 17.80 4.75 -9.76
N ILE A 38 16.86 4.31 -10.59
CA ILE A 38 15.51 4.86 -10.67
C ILE A 38 14.54 3.86 -10.05
N VAL A 39 13.76 4.30 -9.07
CA VAL A 39 12.71 3.49 -8.45
C VAL A 39 11.36 4.12 -8.77
N LEU A 40 10.50 3.35 -9.40
CA LEU A 40 9.14 3.75 -9.75
C LEU A 40 8.15 2.95 -8.92
N ALA A 41 7.18 3.62 -8.33
CA ALA A 41 6.10 2.99 -7.58
C ALA A 41 4.75 3.31 -8.24
N THR A 42 3.92 2.31 -8.42
CA THR A 42 2.56 2.43 -8.96
C THR A 42 1.64 1.38 -8.37
N ASN A 43 0.38 1.70 -8.24
CA ASN A 43 -0.71 0.78 -7.93
C ASN A 43 -1.53 0.39 -9.20
N LEU A 44 -1.24 1.01 -10.35
CA LEU A 44 -1.96 0.84 -11.61
C LEU A 44 -1.05 0.34 -12.75
N LYS A 45 -0.37 -0.79 -12.53
CA LYS A 45 0.54 -1.39 -13.54
C LYS A 45 -0.06 -1.50 -14.96
N PRO A 46 -1.35 -1.83 -15.18
CA PRO A 46 -1.91 -1.93 -16.52
C PRO A 46 -1.94 -0.61 -17.30
N ASN A 47 -1.81 0.52 -16.62
CA ASN A 47 -1.88 1.85 -17.21
C ASN A 47 -0.52 2.38 -17.67
N ILE A 48 0.58 1.68 -17.37
CA ILE A 48 1.91 2.08 -17.82
C ILE A 48 2.07 1.76 -19.33
N ASP A 49 2.59 2.73 -20.07
CA ASP A 49 2.90 2.57 -21.50
C ASP A 49 3.89 1.41 -21.72
N MET A 50 3.66 0.62 -22.77
CA MET A 50 4.52 -0.52 -23.13
C MET A 50 5.95 -0.10 -23.46
N ALA A 51 6.15 1.07 -24.06
CA ALA A 51 7.47 1.59 -24.38
C ALA A 51 8.29 1.82 -23.09
N PHE A 52 7.59 2.21 -22.00
CA PHE A 52 8.20 2.39 -20.69
C PHE A 52 8.51 1.05 -20.03
N SER A 53 7.55 0.11 -20.07
CA SER A 53 7.72 -1.21 -19.46
C SER A 53 8.93 -1.98 -19.98
N ARG A 54 9.29 -1.79 -21.27
CA ARG A 54 10.48 -2.42 -21.90
C ARG A 54 11.81 -1.91 -21.36
N ARG A 55 11.83 -0.75 -20.71
CA ARG A 55 13.03 -0.09 -20.15
C ARG A 55 13.23 -0.37 -18.67
N ILE A 56 12.22 -0.93 -18.01
CA ILE A 56 12.29 -1.32 -16.61
C ILE A 56 13.04 -2.64 -16.50
N GLN A 57 14.22 -2.61 -15.87
CA GLN A 57 15.07 -3.79 -15.71
C GLN A 57 14.51 -4.81 -14.75
N SER A 58 13.81 -4.37 -13.70
CA SER A 58 13.25 -5.24 -12.67
C SER A 58 11.91 -4.74 -12.19
N VAL A 59 10.96 -5.65 -12.02
CA VAL A 59 9.61 -5.36 -11.51
C VAL A 59 9.38 -6.16 -10.24
N ILE A 60 9.16 -5.47 -9.13
CA ILE A 60 8.82 -6.09 -7.86
C ILE A 60 7.32 -5.89 -7.62
N GLN A 61 6.59 -6.98 -7.49
CA GLN A 61 5.18 -6.94 -7.21
C GLN A 61 4.93 -7.20 -5.72
N TYR A 62 4.30 -6.25 -5.04
CA TYR A 62 3.87 -6.40 -3.66
C TYR A 62 2.44 -6.94 -3.63
N ALA A 63 2.31 -8.23 -3.35
CA ALA A 63 1.00 -8.85 -3.13
C ALA A 63 0.50 -8.60 -1.70
N ILE A 64 -0.81 -8.77 -1.48
CA ILE A 64 -1.36 -8.82 -0.12
C ILE A 64 -0.66 -9.96 0.62
N PRO A 65 -0.10 -9.71 1.82
CA PRO A 65 0.65 -10.72 2.56
C PRO A 65 -0.24 -11.90 2.98
N SER A 66 0.33 -13.10 3.02
CA SER A 66 -0.34 -14.28 3.57
C SER A 66 -0.68 -14.10 5.07
N ALA A 67 -1.59 -14.91 5.61
CA ALA A 67 -1.94 -14.86 7.03
C ALA A 67 -0.70 -15.00 7.94
N LYS A 68 0.24 -15.88 7.58
CA LYS A 68 1.50 -16.05 8.29
C LYS A 68 2.34 -14.76 8.30
N LEU A 69 2.47 -14.09 7.17
CA LEU A 69 3.20 -12.82 7.08
C LEU A 69 2.46 -11.69 7.79
N ARG A 70 1.12 -11.64 7.71
CA ARG A 70 0.33 -10.66 8.47
C ARG A 70 0.53 -10.81 9.97
N LYS A 71 0.57 -12.07 10.48
CA LYS A 71 0.87 -12.32 11.89
C LYS A 71 2.22 -11.74 12.30
N VAL A 72 3.27 -12.00 11.53
CA VAL A 72 4.61 -11.43 11.76
C VAL A 72 4.61 -9.90 11.73
N LEU A 73 3.83 -9.29 10.82
CA LEU A 73 3.69 -7.83 10.78
C LEU A 73 3.05 -7.28 12.04
N TRP A 74 1.98 -7.93 12.54
CA TRP A 74 1.33 -7.57 13.78
C TRP A 74 2.28 -7.69 14.98
N GLU A 75 2.95 -8.83 15.12
CA GLU A 75 3.90 -9.09 16.20
C GLU A 75 5.00 -8.03 16.27
N LYS A 76 5.67 -7.78 15.13
CA LYS A 76 6.75 -6.80 15.06
C LYS A 76 6.29 -5.38 15.42
N ALA A 77 5.13 -4.99 14.92
CA ALA A 77 4.67 -3.62 15.07
C ALA A 77 4.01 -3.35 16.43
N LEU A 78 3.52 -4.39 17.12
CA LEU A 78 2.91 -4.28 18.45
C LEU A 78 3.86 -4.59 19.60
N ASN A 79 5.09 -5.01 19.29
CA ASN A 79 6.08 -5.39 20.29
C ASN A 79 6.32 -4.26 21.30
N GLY A 80 6.15 -4.57 22.58
CA GLY A 80 6.36 -3.63 23.69
C GLY A 80 5.25 -2.59 23.91
N ILE A 81 4.29 -2.44 22.99
CA ILE A 81 3.22 -1.42 23.07
C ILE A 81 1.81 -2.00 23.23
N ALA A 82 1.66 -3.30 23.11
CA ALA A 82 0.38 -3.98 23.19
C ALA A 82 0.37 -5.06 24.29
N ASP A 83 -0.83 -5.31 24.81
CA ASP A 83 -1.15 -6.44 25.69
C ASP A 83 -2.16 -7.34 24.97
N ILE A 84 -1.64 -8.22 24.09
CA ILE A 84 -2.44 -9.07 23.20
C ILE A 84 -1.77 -10.43 23.11
N GLU A 85 -2.56 -11.47 23.34
CA GLU A 85 -2.11 -12.84 23.21
C GLU A 85 -1.73 -13.20 21.78
N ASP A 86 -0.70 -14.01 21.62
CA ASP A 86 -0.22 -14.51 20.32
C ASP A 86 -1.32 -15.22 19.52
N LYS A 87 -2.16 -16.00 20.20
CA LYS A 87 -3.33 -16.68 19.60
C LYS A 87 -4.29 -15.66 18.97
N THR A 88 -4.52 -14.53 19.63
CA THR A 88 -5.40 -13.48 19.11
C THR A 88 -4.81 -12.85 17.84
N LEU A 89 -3.50 -12.60 17.79
CA LEU A 89 -2.82 -12.09 16.58
C LEU A 89 -2.94 -13.08 15.42
N GLY A 90 -2.84 -14.38 15.67
CA GLY A 90 -3.08 -15.42 14.67
C GLY A 90 -4.49 -15.34 14.09
N LEU A 91 -5.52 -15.28 14.95
CA LEU A 91 -6.92 -15.16 14.53
C LEU A 91 -7.19 -13.87 13.72
N LEU A 92 -6.62 -12.74 14.14
CA LEU A 92 -6.72 -11.48 13.38
C LEU A 92 -6.08 -11.61 12.01
N ALA A 93 -4.91 -12.23 11.94
CA ALA A 93 -4.18 -12.43 10.71
C ALA A 93 -4.89 -13.37 9.72
N GLU A 94 -5.55 -14.40 10.21
CA GLU A 94 -6.34 -15.32 9.39
C GLU A 94 -7.63 -14.67 8.88
N LYS A 95 -8.37 -14.02 9.79
CA LYS A 95 -9.69 -13.50 9.48
C LYS A 95 -9.68 -12.27 8.59
N TYR A 96 -8.74 -11.36 8.81
CA TYR A 96 -8.72 -10.08 8.10
C TYR A 96 -7.59 -10.04 7.07
N GLU A 97 -7.98 -10.09 5.81
CA GLU A 97 -7.05 -9.97 4.68
C GLU A 97 -6.68 -8.50 4.46
N LEU A 98 -5.58 -8.09 5.10
CA LEU A 98 -5.10 -6.71 5.16
C LEU A 98 -3.75 -6.56 4.47
N ALA A 99 -3.59 -5.50 3.69
CA ALA A 99 -2.30 -5.07 3.18
C ALA A 99 -1.41 -4.54 4.31
N GLY A 100 -0.08 -4.53 4.12
CA GLY A 100 0.85 -4.02 5.12
C GLY A 100 0.60 -2.55 5.50
N GLY A 101 0.21 -1.72 4.53
CA GLY A 101 -0.20 -0.33 4.76
C GLY A 101 -1.42 -0.21 5.67
N SER A 102 -2.43 -1.05 5.45
CA SER A 102 -3.64 -1.09 6.30
C SER A 102 -3.30 -1.52 7.72
N ILE A 103 -2.43 -2.51 7.91
CA ILE A 103 -1.94 -2.93 9.24
C ILE A 103 -1.26 -1.76 9.94
N LYS A 104 -0.37 -1.04 9.24
CA LYS A 104 0.30 0.16 9.77
C LYS A 104 -0.71 1.22 10.21
N ASN A 105 -1.70 1.54 9.40
CA ASN A 105 -2.73 2.52 9.73
C ASN A 105 -3.55 2.14 10.95
N ILE A 106 -3.89 0.85 11.08
CA ILE A 106 -4.61 0.31 12.24
C ILE A 106 -3.78 0.48 13.51
N ILE A 107 -2.49 0.16 13.46
CA ILE A 107 -1.60 0.28 14.61
C ILE A 107 -1.41 1.74 15.01
N GLN A 108 -1.25 2.65 14.06
CA GLN A 108 -1.16 4.09 14.34
C GLN A 108 -2.44 4.59 15.03
N PHE A 109 -3.61 4.20 14.53
CA PHE A 109 -4.88 4.53 15.17
C PHE A 109 -4.96 3.97 16.60
N ALA A 110 -4.62 2.68 16.76
CA ALA A 110 -4.67 2.00 18.05
C ALA A 110 -3.72 2.64 19.07
N TRP A 111 -2.52 3.01 18.62
CA TRP A 111 -1.53 3.68 19.46
C TRP A 111 -2.00 5.06 19.93
N LEU A 112 -2.53 5.89 19.02
CA LEU A 112 -3.07 7.20 19.38
C LEU A 112 -4.23 7.09 20.37
N HIS A 113 -5.14 6.13 20.15
CA HIS A 113 -6.27 5.89 21.03
C HIS A 113 -5.86 5.41 22.43
N ALA A 114 -4.92 4.47 22.49
CA ALA A 114 -4.39 3.93 23.72
C ALA A 114 -3.61 4.98 24.53
N LYS A 115 -2.77 5.76 23.83
CA LYS A 115 -2.00 6.85 24.44
C LYS A 115 -2.90 7.94 25.03
N GLY A 116 -3.97 8.32 24.34
CA GLY A 116 -4.93 9.30 24.83
C GLY A 116 -5.66 8.86 26.11
N LYS A 117 -5.73 7.55 26.38
CA LYS A 117 -6.33 6.95 27.58
C LYS A 117 -5.30 6.45 28.61
N ASN A 118 -4.01 6.60 28.32
CA ASN A 118 -2.91 6.08 29.13
C ASN A 118 -3.00 4.56 29.42
N ILE A 119 -3.37 3.78 28.40
CA ILE A 119 -3.48 2.31 28.46
C ILE A 119 -2.63 1.66 27.37
N LYS A 120 -2.35 0.36 27.47
CA LYS A 120 -1.77 -0.43 26.40
C LYS A 120 -2.80 -0.75 25.32
N ILE A 121 -2.33 -0.98 24.11
CA ILE A 121 -3.17 -1.46 23.03
C ILE A 121 -3.69 -2.85 23.39
N ASN A 122 -5.00 -3.04 23.34
CA ASN A 122 -5.68 -4.30 23.58
C ASN A 122 -6.47 -4.75 22.33
N LYS A 123 -7.08 -5.94 22.40
CA LYS A 123 -7.86 -6.54 21.32
C LYS A 123 -9.00 -5.62 20.84
N GLU A 124 -9.72 -4.98 21.75
CA GLU A 124 -10.85 -4.12 21.43
C GLU A 124 -10.43 -2.91 20.61
N ILE A 125 -9.32 -2.28 20.99
CA ILE A 125 -8.76 -1.12 20.26
C ILE A 125 -8.30 -1.52 18.86
N LEU A 126 -7.68 -2.70 18.71
CA LEU A 126 -7.31 -3.22 17.39
C LEU A 126 -8.54 -3.49 16.51
N LEU A 127 -9.59 -4.10 17.07
CA LEU A 127 -10.83 -4.35 16.35
C LEU A 127 -11.50 -3.04 15.90
N MET A 128 -11.46 -1.99 16.73
CA MET A 128 -11.92 -0.66 16.32
C MET A 128 -11.12 -0.12 15.12
N GLY A 129 -9.79 -0.25 15.17
CA GLY A 129 -8.91 0.15 14.07
C GLY A 129 -9.18 -0.64 12.79
N ILE A 130 -9.36 -1.96 12.89
CA ILE A 130 -9.68 -2.84 11.76
C ILE A 130 -11.03 -2.44 11.15
N ARG A 131 -12.06 -2.26 11.96
CA ARG A 131 -13.37 -1.79 11.47
C ARG A 131 -13.28 -0.50 10.70
N ARG A 132 -12.54 0.48 11.25
CA ARG A 132 -12.31 1.77 10.59
C ARG A 132 -11.58 1.61 9.25
N GLU A 133 -10.55 0.79 9.20
CA GLU A 133 -9.76 0.59 7.97
C GLU A 133 -10.59 -0.11 6.88
N LEU A 134 -11.33 -1.16 7.24
CA LEU A 134 -12.20 -1.86 6.30
C LEU A 134 -13.32 -0.97 5.74
N SER A 135 -13.86 -0.07 6.56
CA SER A 135 -14.91 0.86 6.11
C SER A 135 -14.44 1.84 5.04
N LYS A 136 -13.15 2.16 4.96
CA LYS A 136 -12.58 3.00 3.89
C LYS A 136 -12.69 2.32 2.51
N ASP A 137 -12.56 0.99 2.49
CA ASP A 137 -12.63 0.17 1.29
C ASP A 137 -14.06 -0.34 0.99
N GLY A 138 -15.07 0.11 1.74
CA GLY A 138 -16.44 -0.39 1.64
C GLY A 138 -16.62 -1.84 2.07
N LYS A 139 -15.62 -2.43 2.75
CA LYS A 139 -15.66 -3.82 3.20
C LYS A 139 -16.43 -3.97 4.52
N THR A 140 -17.16 -5.08 4.63
CA THR A 140 -17.93 -5.39 5.85
C THR A 140 -17.00 -5.86 6.96
N PHE A 141 -17.22 -5.34 8.17
CA PHE A 141 -16.54 -5.79 9.37
C PHE A 141 -17.35 -6.90 10.05
N ASN A 142 -16.83 -8.12 10.06
CA ASN A 142 -17.36 -9.23 10.84
C ASN A 142 -16.52 -9.39 12.11
N LYS A 143 -17.15 -9.18 13.28
CA LYS A 143 -16.46 -9.31 14.59
C LYS A 143 -15.90 -10.73 14.78
N LEU A 144 -14.75 -10.84 15.44
CA LEU A 144 -14.14 -12.11 15.88
C LEU A 144 -15.05 -12.88 16.83
#